data_92ee497df642a46663b6ac68a4965f11
#
_entry.id   92ee497df642a46663b6ac68a4965f11
#
_cell.length_a   1.000
_cell.length_b   1.000
_cell.length_c   1.000
_cell.angle_alpha   90.00
_cell.angle_beta   90.00
_cell.angle_gamma   90.00
#
_symmetry.space_group_name_H-M   'P 1'
#
loop_
_entity.id
_entity.type
_entity.pdbx_description
1 polymer ?
#
loop_
_entity_poly.entity_id
_entity_poly.type
_entity_poly.pdbx_seq_one_letter_code
_entity_poly.pdbx_strand_id
1 'polypeptide(L)'
;MAAFSGIVTASSFVGDGANLTNLNVTAAGWGQVDATFAGAGSTGIYAFGSGDVDNARVGIGTSVPHFALDLGDDSKVGSGLTNLVVRNKSKFIETVTAHAGVDVVGVLSARTYELNGSAGIISAGIVTATTMVVGASGTAIQVTSGSLIGFGTASPRSKVDIDGRLRVKSIHENVEELDISSGNVNVDLSKGQSFNLNIDEAVSGFTILNPPAEATAFTIKIVQGSTAFSVGIDTFTNNATGAGATVYWPGGNVPVVTQTAGKIDIYSFKSFDSCKALFGITGGQNFSN
;
A
#
# COMPACT_ATOMS: atom_id res chain seq x y z
N MET A 1 -29.29 -22.10 74.19
CA MET A 1 -28.96 -22.38 72.80
C MET A 1 -29.70 -23.70 72.48
N ALA A 2 -30.61 -23.67 71.49
CA ALA A 2 -31.30 -24.88 71.08
C ALA A 2 -30.45 -25.55 69.97
N ALA A 3 -30.08 -26.81 70.16
CA ALA A 3 -29.38 -27.59 69.14
C ALA A 3 -30.37 -28.56 68.52
N PHE A 4 -30.47 -28.56 67.22
CA PHE A 4 -31.28 -29.50 66.42
C PHE A 4 -30.35 -30.51 65.74
N SER A 5 -30.65 -31.78 65.88
CA SER A 5 -30.00 -32.84 65.13
C SER A 5 -31.03 -33.41 64.12
N GLY A 6 -30.80 -33.20 62.87
CA GLY A 6 -31.71 -33.67 61.81
C GLY A 6 -32.08 -32.56 60.81
N ILE A 7 -33.14 -32.78 60.05
CA ILE A 7 -33.59 -31.84 59.01
C ILE A 7 -34.52 -30.80 59.66
N VAL A 8 -34.21 -29.51 59.48
CA VAL A 8 -35.07 -28.40 59.87
C VAL A 8 -35.65 -27.79 58.55
N THR A 9 -36.98 -27.84 58.43
CA THR A 9 -37.71 -27.24 57.32
C THR A 9 -38.40 -25.97 57.81
N ALA A 10 -38.07 -24.85 57.26
CA ALA A 10 -38.69 -23.57 57.55
C ALA A 10 -38.90 -22.75 56.26
N SER A 11 -39.93 -21.93 56.20
CA SER A 11 -40.22 -21.02 55.10
C SER A 11 -39.19 -19.87 55.00
N SER A 12 -38.53 -19.58 56.11
CA SER A 12 -37.45 -18.59 56.16
C SER A 12 -36.53 -18.82 57.35
N PHE A 13 -35.27 -18.48 57.23
CA PHE A 13 -34.26 -18.37 58.32
C PHE A 13 -33.76 -16.93 58.36
N VAL A 14 -33.78 -16.32 59.56
CA VAL A 14 -33.25 -14.96 59.77
C VAL A 14 -31.99 -15.08 60.63
N GLY A 15 -30.91 -14.62 60.10
CA GLY A 15 -29.61 -14.60 60.76
C GLY A 15 -28.48 -14.30 59.76
N ASP A 16 -27.26 -14.05 60.26
CA ASP A 16 -26.14 -13.70 59.47
C ASP A 16 -25.51 -14.86 58.66
N GLY A 17 -25.96 -16.10 58.98
CA GLY A 17 -25.45 -17.30 58.31
C GLY A 17 -23.94 -17.59 58.48
N ALA A 18 -23.22 -16.82 59.32
CA ALA A 18 -21.76 -16.86 59.48
C ALA A 18 -21.19 -18.25 59.84
N ASN A 19 -22.00 -19.09 60.48
CA ASN A 19 -21.62 -20.43 60.90
C ASN A 19 -22.26 -21.57 60.10
N LEU A 20 -22.89 -21.27 58.98
CA LEU A 20 -23.46 -22.27 58.06
C LEU A 20 -22.34 -22.83 57.15
N THR A 21 -22.09 -24.12 57.25
CA THR A 21 -21.14 -24.85 56.40
C THR A 21 -21.88 -25.83 55.48
N ASN A 22 -21.33 -26.10 54.30
CA ASN A 22 -21.90 -27.03 53.33
C ASN A 22 -23.30 -26.62 52.82
N LEU A 23 -23.56 -25.33 52.63
CA LEU A 23 -24.81 -24.81 52.10
C LEU A 23 -24.91 -25.23 50.63
N ASN A 24 -25.75 -26.18 50.30
CA ASN A 24 -26.10 -26.49 48.92
C ASN A 24 -27.27 -25.58 48.50
N VAL A 25 -26.94 -24.45 47.95
CA VAL A 25 -27.97 -23.49 47.40
C VAL A 25 -28.28 -23.90 45.99
N THR A 26 -29.30 -24.71 45.78
CA THR A 26 -29.90 -24.89 44.47
C THR A 26 -30.79 -23.68 44.18
N ALA A 27 -30.25 -22.67 43.56
CA ALA A 27 -31.03 -21.54 43.10
C ALA A 27 -31.92 -21.95 41.90
N ALA A 28 -33.12 -22.36 42.15
CA ALA A 28 -34.16 -22.44 41.13
C ALA A 28 -34.72 -21.04 40.90
N GLY A 29 -34.13 -20.34 39.94
CA GLY A 29 -34.48 -18.95 39.60
C GLY A 29 -33.44 -17.94 40.08
N TRP A 30 -32.94 -17.16 39.18
CA TRP A 30 -32.05 -16.04 39.43
C TRP A 30 -32.87 -14.88 40.08
N GLY A 31 -33.24 -15.04 41.32
CA GLY A 31 -33.71 -13.95 42.16
C GLY A 31 -32.50 -13.45 42.94
N GLN A 32 -32.20 -12.18 42.84
CA GLN A 32 -31.24 -11.38 43.58
C GLN A 32 -30.31 -12.19 44.52
N VAL A 33 -29.23 -12.75 43.95
CA VAL A 33 -28.14 -13.33 44.75
C VAL A 33 -27.28 -12.14 45.17
N ASP A 34 -27.59 -11.54 46.29
CA ASP A 34 -26.70 -10.67 47.00
C ASP A 34 -25.63 -11.55 47.70
N ALA A 35 -24.86 -12.25 46.88
CA ALA A 35 -23.78 -13.11 47.34
C ALA A 35 -22.53 -12.30 47.42
N THR A 36 -22.36 -11.60 48.49
CA THR A 36 -21.07 -11.06 48.91
C THR A 36 -20.16 -12.23 49.34
N PHE A 37 -19.35 -12.75 48.47
CA PHE A 37 -18.21 -13.56 48.87
C PHE A 37 -17.11 -12.62 49.39
N ALA A 38 -17.36 -11.97 50.51
CA ALA A 38 -16.39 -11.08 51.15
C ALA A 38 -15.49 -11.81 52.10
N GLY A 39 -14.31 -12.21 51.67
CA GLY A 39 -13.14 -12.15 52.54
C GLY A 39 -12.67 -10.67 52.61
N ALA A 40 -12.16 -10.21 53.73
CA ALA A 40 -11.74 -8.83 53.96
C ALA A 40 -10.78 -8.33 52.88
N GLY A 41 -11.29 -7.51 51.99
CA GLY A 41 -10.59 -6.92 50.86
C GLY A 41 -11.44 -7.06 49.58
N SER A 42 -11.83 -5.96 49.02
CA SER A 42 -12.73 -5.66 47.89
C SER A 42 -12.54 -6.49 46.59
N THR A 43 -12.50 -7.80 46.63
CA THR A 43 -12.32 -8.71 45.49
C THR A 43 -13.46 -9.72 45.37
N GLY A 44 -14.70 -9.30 45.52
CA GLY A 44 -15.88 -10.14 45.38
C GLY A 44 -16.40 -10.22 43.93
N ILE A 45 -17.20 -11.24 43.67
CA ILE A 45 -18.08 -11.29 42.51
C ILE A 45 -19.43 -10.75 42.95
N TYR A 46 -19.92 -9.70 42.29
CA TYR A 46 -21.20 -9.07 42.56
C TYR A 46 -22.14 -9.34 41.40
N ALA A 47 -23.28 -9.95 41.65
CA ALA A 47 -24.32 -10.16 40.66
C ALA A 47 -25.59 -9.38 41.05
N PHE A 48 -26.03 -8.52 40.19
CA PHE A 48 -27.24 -7.73 40.35
C PHE A 48 -28.27 -8.15 39.31
N GLY A 49 -29.43 -8.59 39.76
CA GLY A 49 -30.53 -8.93 38.91
C GLY A 49 -31.79 -8.28 39.40
N SER A 50 -32.49 -7.51 38.64
CA SER A 50 -33.79 -6.88 38.99
C SER A 50 -34.95 -7.59 38.32
N GLY A 51 -34.94 -8.93 38.19
CA GLY A 51 -36.02 -9.67 37.56
C GLY A 51 -36.25 -9.41 36.06
N ASP A 52 -35.54 -8.49 35.51
CA ASP A 52 -35.49 -8.13 34.09
C ASP A 52 -34.13 -8.54 33.52
N VAL A 53 -34.12 -9.44 32.57
CA VAL A 53 -32.89 -9.98 31.94
C VAL A 53 -32.04 -8.88 31.27
N ASP A 54 -32.64 -7.77 30.92
CA ASP A 54 -31.96 -6.65 30.27
C ASP A 54 -31.11 -5.82 31.23
N ASN A 55 -31.28 -5.98 32.57
CA ASN A 55 -30.56 -5.26 33.59
C ASN A 55 -29.63 -6.14 34.46
N ALA A 56 -29.44 -7.41 34.12
CA ALA A 56 -28.53 -8.29 34.84
C ALA A 56 -27.07 -7.83 34.63
N ARG A 57 -26.34 -7.55 35.72
CA ARG A 57 -24.94 -7.13 35.68
C ARG A 57 -24.09 -8.01 36.60
N VAL A 58 -22.87 -8.30 36.18
CA VAL A 58 -21.87 -9.02 36.97
C VAL A 58 -20.66 -8.13 37.11
N GLY A 59 -20.33 -7.75 38.34
CA GLY A 59 -19.09 -7.07 38.66
C GLY A 59 -18.08 -8.05 39.29
N ILE A 60 -16.86 -8.05 38.81
CA ILE A 60 -15.73 -8.73 39.42
C ILE A 60 -14.69 -7.67 39.80
N GLY A 61 -14.50 -7.46 41.09
CA GLY A 61 -13.65 -6.38 41.61
C GLY A 61 -14.32 -5.00 41.66
N THR A 62 -15.61 -4.89 41.37
CA THR A 62 -16.43 -3.71 41.51
C THR A 62 -17.79 -4.04 42.12
N SER A 63 -18.25 -3.26 43.08
CA SER A 63 -19.57 -3.38 43.70
C SER A 63 -20.65 -2.57 42.96
N VAL A 64 -20.27 -1.79 41.96
CA VAL A 64 -21.15 -0.95 41.16
C VAL A 64 -20.87 -1.18 39.69
N PRO A 65 -21.29 -2.33 39.12
CA PRO A 65 -21.02 -2.63 37.72
C PRO A 65 -21.83 -1.72 36.81
N HIS A 66 -21.17 -1.05 35.88
CA HIS A 66 -21.79 -0.20 34.87
C HIS A 66 -22.19 -0.95 33.60
N PHE A 67 -21.64 -2.14 33.39
CA PHE A 67 -21.88 -2.99 32.21
C PHE A 67 -22.39 -4.36 32.62
N ALA A 68 -22.94 -5.13 31.67
CA ALA A 68 -23.44 -6.50 31.89
C ALA A 68 -22.38 -7.42 32.50
N LEU A 69 -21.11 -7.26 32.12
CA LEU A 69 -19.95 -7.83 32.77
C LEU A 69 -18.91 -6.72 32.99
N ASP A 70 -18.62 -6.38 34.23
CA ASP A 70 -17.66 -5.35 34.62
C ASP A 70 -16.50 -5.99 35.42
N LEU A 71 -15.30 -5.86 34.87
CA LEU A 71 -14.07 -6.43 35.42
C LEU A 71 -13.14 -5.30 35.86
N GLY A 72 -13.09 -4.99 37.14
CA GLY A 72 -12.13 -4.04 37.64
C GLY A 72 -12.71 -3.06 38.63
N ASP A 73 -11.83 -2.25 39.21
CA ASP A 73 -12.13 -1.16 40.13
C ASP A 73 -11.90 0.16 39.40
N ASP A 74 -12.95 0.95 39.24
CA ASP A 74 -12.91 2.30 38.65
C ASP A 74 -11.92 3.25 39.36
N SER A 75 -11.53 2.91 40.59
CA SER A 75 -10.67 3.77 41.43
C SER A 75 -9.19 3.33 41.47
N LYS A 76 -8.84 2.15 40.99
CA LYS A 76 -7.48 1.59 41.13
C LYS A 76 -7.03 0.78 39.92
N VAL A 77 -7.05 1.38 38.72
CA VAL A 77 -6.28 0.82 37.62
C VAL A 77 -4.80 1.09 37.86
N GLY A 78 -4.20 0.33 38.76
CA GLY A 78 -2.76 0.33 38.96
C GLY A 78 -2.09 -0.30 37.78
N SER A 79 -1.02 0.32 37.28
CA SER A 79 -0.15 -0.23 36.26
C SER A 79 0.25 -1.68 36.61
N GLY A 80 -0.11 -2.63 35.75
CA GLY A 80 0.33 -4.00 35.85
C GLY A 80 -0.71 -5.07 36.24
N LEU A 81 -2.00 -4.73 36.39
CA LEU A 81 -3.06 -5.70 36.63
C LEU A 81 -3.68 -6.20 35.32
N THR A 82 -3.65 -7.50 35.10
CA THR A 82 -4.35 -8.14 33.99
C THR A 82 -5.78 -8.45 34.46
N ASN A 83 -6.76 -7.72 33.98
CA ASN A 83 -8.15 -7.88 34.41
C ASN A 83 -8.85 -9.07 33.77
N LEU A 84 -8.49 -9.42 32.54
CA LEU A 84 -9.04 -10.60 31.85
C LEU A 84 -7.94 -11.37 31.14
N VAL A 85 -7.72 -12.63 31.54
CA VAL A 85 -6.84 -13.56 30.83
C VAL A 85 -7.69 -14.66 30.19
N VAL A 86 -7.70 -14.72 28.87
CA VAL A 86 -8.30 -15.80 28.10
C VAL A 86 -7.19 -16.66 27.52
N ARG A 87 -7.03 -17.88 28.03
CA ARG A 87 -5.94 -18.79 27.65
C ARG A 87 -6.15 -19.49 26.31
N ASN A 88 -7.37 -19.41 25.76
CA ASN A 88 -7.75 -19.99 24.49
C ASN A 88 -8.28 -18.89 23.54
N LYS A 89 -9.20 -19.25 22.63
CA LYS A 89 -9.80 -18.33 21.68
C LYS A 89 -10.92 -17.50 22.31
N SER A 90 -10.87 -16.19 22.13
CA SER A 90 -12.00 -15.28 22.39
C SER A 90 -12.63 -14.86 21.06
N LYS A 91 -13.95 -14.71 21.04
CA LYS A 91 -14.69 -14.16 19.92
C LYS A 91 -15.48 -12.94 20.41
N PHE A 92 -15.16 -11.78 19.84
CA PHE A 92 -15.96 -10.57 19.99
C PHE A 92 -16.80 -10.42 18.71
N ILE A 93 -18.10 -10.18 18.86
CA ILE A 93 -19.04 -10.17 17.72
C ILE A 93 -19.20 -8.75 17.18
N GLU A 94 -19.03 -7.75 18.05
CA GLU A 94 -19.17 -6.33 17.72
C GLU A 94 -17.85 -5.57 17.95
N THR A 95 -17.93 -4.43 18.59
CA THR A 95 -16.79 -3.53 18.78
C THR A 95 -16.00 -3.86 20.04
N VAL A 96 -14.69 -3.92 19.95
CA VAL A 96 -13.78 -3.88 21.09
C VAL A 96 -13.21 -2.48 21.19
N THR A 97 -13.55 -1.76 22.27
CA THR A 97 -12.99 -0.44 22.54
C THR A 97 -11.87 -0.56 23.58
N ALA A 98 -10.65 -0.16 23.19
CA ALA A 98 -9.50 -0.09 24.09
C ALA A 98 -9.04 1.36 24.20
N HIS A 99 -9.13 1.94 25.39
CA HIS A 99 -8.79 3.35 25.61
C HIS A 99 -7.28 3.63 25.63
N ALA A 100 -6.47 2.63 25.98
CA ALA A 100 -5.01 2.78 26.07
C ALA A 100 -4.24 2.10 24.95
N GLY A 101 -4.88 1.23 24.17
CA GLY A 101 -4.27 0.52 23.07
C GLY A 101 -4.50 -0.99 23.12
N VAL A 102 -4.12 -1.66 22.04
CA VAL A 102 -4.15 -3.12 21.89
C VAL A 102 -2.75 -3.57 21.50
N ASP A 103 -2.13 -4.40 22.35
CA ASP A 103 -0.87 -5.09 22.03
C ASP A 103 -1.19 -6.48 21.49
N VAL A 104 -0.81 -6.75 20.25
CA VAL A 104 -1.03 -8.03 19.59
C VAL A 104 0.32 -8.67 19.30
N VAL A 105 0.68 -9.67 20.12
CA VAL A 105 1.83 -10.52 19.85
C VAL A 105 1.39 -11.64 18.90
N GLY A 106 1.60 -11.44 17.62
CA GLY A 106 1.18 -12.38 16.56
C GLY A 106 0.58 -11.69 15.34
N VAL A 107 -0.49 -12.24 14.82
CA VAL A 107 -1.17 -11.74 13.62
C VAL A 107 -2.45 -11.01 14.00
N LEU A 108 -2.52 -9.72 13.68
CA LEU A 108 -3.76 -8.97 13.66
C LEU A 108 -4.34 -9.02 12.25
N SER A 109 -5.49 -9.67 12.09
CA SER A 109 -6.20 -9.75 10.80
C SER A 109 -7.50 -8.96 10.88
N ALA A 110 -7.65 -7.95 10.04
CA ALA A 110 -8.87 -7.15 9.93
C ALA A 110 -9.15 -6.82 8.47
N ARG A 111 -10.42 -6.62 8.14
CA ARG A 111 -10.82 -6.14 6.81
C ARG A 111 -10.36 -4.71 6.57
N THR A 112 -10.41 -3.89 7.60
CA THR A 112 -10.02 -2.47 7.57
C THR A 112 -9.28 -2.12 8.84
N TYR A 113 -8.18 -1.40 8.70
CA TYR A 113 -7.46 -0.75 9.80
C TYR A 113 -7.60 0.76 9.62
N GLU A 114 -8.27 1.42 10.53
CA GLU A 114 -8.41 2.87 10.52
C GLU A 114 -7.66 3.46 11.71
N LEU A 115 -6.77 4.41 11.43
CA LEU A 115 -6.08 5.21 12.43
C LEU A 115 -6.71 6.60 12.45
N ASN A 116 -7.74 6.78 13.27
CA ASN A 116 -8.44 8.04 13.43
C ASN A 116 -7.72 8.89 14.48
N GLY A 117 -6.90 9.81 14.04
CA GLY A 117 -6.20 10.74 14.93
C GLY A 117 -5.00 11.43 14.29
N SER A 118 -4.57 12.53 14.90
CA SER A 118 -3.50 13.40 14.38
C SER A 118 -2.10 12.78 14.39
N ALA A 119 -1.92 11.58 14.95
CA ALA A 119 -0.62 10.95 15.14
C ALA A 119 -0.64 9.41 14.95
N GLY A 120 -1.47 8.91 14.04
CA GLY A 120 -1.44 7.48 13.70
C GLY A 120 -0.13 7.10 13.00
N ILE A 121 0.63 6.18 13.59
CA ILE A 121 1.87 5.65 13.01
C ILE A 121 1.69 4.16 12.77
N ILE A 122 1.92 3.70 11.52
CA ILE A 122 2.12 2.29 11.21
C ILE A 122 3.62 2.07 11.09
N SER A 123 4.21 1.37 12.07
CA SER A 123 5.59 0.92 12.01
C SER A 123 5.60 -0.56 11.65
N ALA A 124 5.96 -0.87 10.41
CA ALA A 124 5.98 -2.23 9.89
C ALA A 124 7.26 -2.50 9.12
N GLY A 125 7.81 -3.71 9.23
CA GLY A 125 8.96 -4.13 8.45
C GLY A 125 8.61 -4.27 6.96
N ILE A 126 7.48 -4.89 6.65
CA ILE A 126 6.95 -5.06 5.28
C ILE A 126 5.46 -4.74 5.29
N VAL A 127 5.02 -3.87 4.38
CA VAL A 127 3.61 -3.62 4.10
C VAL A 127 3.28 -4.22 2.75
N THR A 128 2.40 -5.22 2.72
CA THR A 128 1.85 -5.78 1.48
C THR A 128 0.43 -5.28 1.31
N ALA A 129 0.19 -4.51 0.26
CA ALA A 129 -1.11 -3.93 -0.05
C ALA A 129 -1.36 -3.96 -1.56
N THR A 130 -2.60 -4.14 -1.98
CA THR A 130 -3.01 -3.97 -3.38
C THR A 130 -3.05 -2.51 -3.79
N THR A 131 -3.34 -1.63 -2.85
CA THR A 131 -3.34 -0.18 -3.02
C THR A 131 -2.80 0.47 -1.76
N MET A 132 -1.89 1.41 -1.90
CA MET A 132 -1.40 2.27 -0.82
C MET A 132 -1.65 3.74 -1.21
N VAL A 133 -2.36 4.46 -0.34
CA VAL A 133 -2.69 5.87 -0.51
C VAL A 133 -2.05 6.66 0.63
N VAL A 134 -1.24 7.65 0.30
CA VAL A 134 -0.58 8.54 1.27
C VAL A 134 -0.95 9.99 0.97
N GLY A 135 -1.34 10.71 2.02
CA GLY A 135 -1.83 12.09 1.89
C GLY A 135 -3.34 12.19 1.65
N ALA A 136 -3.89 13.38 1.74
CA ALA A 136 -5.30 13.63 1.50
C ALA A 136 -5.65 13.27 0.06
N SER A 137 -6.62 12.38 -0.14
CA SER A 137 -7.08 11.91 -1.45
C SER A 137 -5.98 11.32 -2.34
N GLY A 138 -4.89 10.78 -1.74
CA GLY A 138 -3.81 10.15 -2.49
C GLY A 138 -2.87 11.12 -3.21
N THR A 139 -2.84 12.37 -2.79
CA THR A 139 -2.06 13.42 -3.50
C THR A 139 -0.58 13.42 -3.19
N ALA A 140 -0.10 12.76 -2.13
CA ALA A 140 1.33 12.67 -1.85
C ALA A 140 1.98 11.46 -2.54
N ILE A 141 1.49 10.26 -2.26
CA ILE A 141 1.92 9.02 -2.92
C ILE A 141 0.69 8.15 -3.15
N GLN A 142 0.49 7.70 -4.36
CA GLN A 142 -0.54 6.75 -4.75
C GLN A 142 0.12 5.49 -5.31
N VAL A 143 -0.24 4.32 -4.78
CA VAL A 143 0.08 3.03 -5.39
C VAL A 143 -1.22 2.36 -5.78
N THR A 144 -1.42 2.10 -7.07
CA THR A 144 -2.67 1.52 -7.59
C THR A 144 -2.57 -0.01 -7.71
N SER A 145 -3.71 -0.68 -7.84
CA SER A 145 -3.78 -2.12 -8.13
C SER A 145 -3.13 -2.49 -9.48
N GLY A 146 -3.01 -1.54 -10.42
CA GLY A 146 -2.28 -1.71 -11.69
C GLY A 146 -0.76 -1.56 -11.57
N SER A 147 -0.21 -1.52 -10.37
CA SER A 147 1.22 -1.32 -10.08
C SER A 147 1.78 0.00 -10.65
N LEU A 148 0.96 1.05 -10.67
CA LEU A 148 1.39 2.40 -11.00
C LEU A 148 1.64 3.18 -9.71
N ILE A 149 2.67 4.02 -9.70
CA ILE A 149 3.04 4.87 -8.56
C ILE A 149 2.90 6.33 -8.98
N GLY A 150 2.05 7.07 -8.27
CA GLY A 150 1.89 8.51 -8.43
C GLY A 150 2.55 9.28 -7.29
N PHE A 151 3.27 10.32 -7.61
CA PHE A 151 3.74 11.33 -6.66
C PHE A 151 3.07 12.66 -7.01
N GLY A 152 2.28 13.19 -6.10
CA GLY A 152 1.50 14.41 -6.33
C GLY A 152 0.25 14.20 -7.20
N THR A 153 -0.03 12.99 -7.68
CA THR A 153 -1.21 12.64 -8.49
C THR A 153 -1.93 11.41 -7.95
N ALA A 154 -3.26 11.47 -7.93
CA ALA A 154 -4.12 10.34 -7.57
C ALA A 154 -4.43 9.41 -8.76
N SER A 155 -4.08 9.83 -9.99
CA SER A 155 -4.37 9.11 -11.24
C SER A 155 -3.11 8.96 -12.08
N PRO A 156 -2.14 8.11 -11.65
CA PRO A 156 -0.90 7.92 -12.39
C PRO A 156 -1.14 7.28 -13.76
N ARG A 157 -0.52 7.84 -14.80
CA ARG A 157 -0.64 7.43 -16.22
C ARG A 157 0.49 6.53 -16.69
N SER A 158 1.56 6.42 -15.88
CA SER A 158 2.72 5.59 -16.16
C SER A 158 3.18 4.82 -14.91
N LYS A 159 4.16 3.92 -15.04
CA LYS A 159 4.70 3.14 -13.90
C LYS A 159 5.10 4.02 -12.74
N VAL A 160 5.69 5.18 -13.03
CA VAL A 160 5.92 6.26 -12.08
C VAL A 160 5.47 7.56 -12.72
N ASP A 161 4.48 8.21 -12.14
CA ASP A 161 3.95 9.51 -12.61
C ASP A 161 4.16 10.55 -11.49
N ILE A 162 4.85 11.64 -11.82
CA ILE A 162 5.22 12.68 -10.88
C ILE A 162 4.59 14.00 -11.35
N ASP A 163 3.55 14.44 -10.64
CA ASP A 163 2.98 15.76 -10.85
C ASP A 163 3.77 16.79 -10.03
N GLY A 164 4.89 17.21 -10.57
CA GLY A 164 5.81 18.11 -9.92
C GLY A 164 7.22 18.07 -10.52
N ARG A 165 8.18 18.61 -9.78
CA ARG A 165 9.59 18.62 -10.19
C ARG A 165 10.31 17.39 -9.65
N LEU A 166 11.00 16.68 -10.53
CA LEU A 166 11.92 15.61 -10.16
C LEU A 166 13.34 16.16 -10.00
N ARG A 167 13.97 15.96 -8.84
CA ARG A 167 15.39 16.22 -8.62
C ARG A 167 16.11 14.91 -8.36
N VAL A 168 17.00 14.55 -9.27
CA VAL A 168 17.84 13.34 -9.17
C VAL A 168 19.32 13.74 -9.25
N LYS A 169 20.17 12.93 -8.65
CA LYS A 169 21.63 13.14 -8.73
C LYS A 169 22.20 12.65 -10.06
N SER A 170 21.65 11.54 -10.57
CA SER A 170 22.01 10.98 -11.88
C SER A 170 20.84 10.14 -12.41
N ILE A 171 20.75 10.04 -13.73
CA ILE A 171 19.83 9.14 -14.45
C ILE A 171 20.70 8.19 -15.26
N HIS A 172 20.40 6.91 -15.20
CA HIS A 172 20.99 5.88 -16.06
C HIS A 172 19.91 5.42 -17.03
N GLU A 173 20.15 5.56 -18.30
CA GLU A 173 19.26 5.11 -19.37
C GLU A 173 19.77 3.78 -19.93
N ASN A 174 18.85 2.89 -20.28
CA ASN A 174 19.17 1.73 -21.06
C ASN A 174 19.45 2.13 -22.51
N VAL A 175 20.45 1.50 -23.12
CA VAL A 175 20.70 1.59 -24.56
C VAL A 175 20.11 0.37 -25.21
N GLU A 176 19.22 0.58 -26.18
CA GLU A 176 18.61 -0.49 -26.97
C GLU A 176 19.35 -0.65 -28.30
N GLU A 177 19.72 -1.89 -28.63
CA GLU A 177 20.29 -2.22 -29.94
C GLU A 177 19.16 -2.31 -30.98
N LEU A 178 19.36 -1.64 -32.11
CA LEU A 178 18.41 -1.66 -33.22
C LEU A 178 18.87 -2.62 -34.32
N ASP A 179 17.91 -3.39 -34.82
CA ASP A 179 18.11 -4.31 -35.93
C ASP A 179 17.61 -3.67 -37.23
N ILE A 180 18.30 -3.96 -38.35
CA ILE A 180 17.88 -3.58 -39.68
C ILE A 180 17.13 -4.79 -40.31
N SER A 181 16.00 -4.52 -40.90
CA SER A 181 15.21 -5.53 -41.58
C SER A 181 14.72 -5.01 -42.93
N SER A 182 15.30 -5.53 -44.00
CA SER A 182 14.98 -5.12 -45.38
C SER A 182 15.09 -3.59 -45.60
N GLY A 183 16.14 -3.02 -45.05
CA GLY A 183 16.40 -1.58 -45.10
C GLY A 183 15.54 -0.69 -44.23
N ASN A 184 14.74 -1.25 -43.31
CA ASN A 184 13.97 -0.51 -42.33
C ASN A 184 14.44 -0.82 -40.93
N VAL A 185 14.36 0.19 -40.02
CA VAL A 185 14.75 0.11 -38.62
C VAL A 185 13.56 0.46 -37.74
N ASN A 186 13.20 -0.39 -36.79
CA ASN A 186 12.14 -0.14 -35.82
C ASN A 186 12.73 0.52 -34.57
N VAL A 187 12.28 1.73 -34.26
CA VAL A 187 12.64 2.49 -33.07
C VAL A 187 11.48 2.43 -32.08
N ASP A 188 11.55 1.54 -31.11
CA ASP A 188 10.50 1.35 -30.11
C ASP A 188 10.73 2.27 -28.88
N LEU A 189 9.96 3.36 -28.80
CA LEU A 189 10.09 4.35 -27.72
C LEU A 189 9.57 3.86 -26.36
N SER A 190 8.92 2.69 -26.31
CA SER A 190 8.57 2.06 -25.03
C SER A 190 9.76 1.39 -24.34
N LYS A 191 10.84 1.13 -25.07
CA LYS A 191 12.06 0.47 -24.57
C LYS A 191 13.13 1.44 -24.07
N GLY A 192 13.09 2.71 -24.50
CA GLY A 192 14.05 3.71 -24.06
C GLY A 192 14.09 4.94 -24.96
N GLN A 193 15.09 5.77 -24.72
CA GLN A 193 15.34 6.99 -25.47
C GLN A 193 16.75 7.04 -26.09
N SER A 194 17.59 6.04 -25.80
CA SER A 194 18.96 5.91 -26.30
C SER A 194 19.10 4.62 -27.07
N PHE A 195 19.46 4.74 -28.37
CA PHE A 195 19.52 3.64 -29.31
C PHE A 195 20.88 3.52 -29.95
N ASN A 196 21.34 2.30 -30.18
CA ASN A 196 22.54 1.98 -30.94
C ASN A 196 22.17 1.22 -32.21
N LEU A 197 22.62 1.69 -33.36
CA LEU A 197 22.39 1.08 -34.67
C LEU A 197 23.71 0.76 -35.32
N ASN A 198 24.00 -0.53 -35.48
CA ASN A 198 25.14 -1.01 -36.21
C ASN A 198 24.73 -1.26 -37.67
N ILE A 199 25.38 -0.59 -38.63
CA ILE A 199 25.03 -0.64 -40.05
C ILE A 199 25.74 -1.81 -40.72
N ASP A 200 24.96 -2.75 -41.23
CA ASP A 200 25.41 -3.89 -42.03
C ASP A 200 24.74 -3.98 -43.43
N GLU A 201 23.67 -3.20 -43.61
CA GLU A 201 23.01 -2.98 -44.90
C GLU A 201 22.53 -1.51 -45.04
N ALA A 202 22.08 -1.11 -46.25
CA ALA A 202 21.54 0.22 -46.47
C ALA A 202 20.21 0.42 -45.72
N VAL A 203 20.06 1.55 -45.02
CA VAL A 203 18.84 1.91 -44.31
C VAL A 203 18.07 2.93 -45.14
N SER A 204 16.87 2.56 -45.58
CA SER A 204 15.97 3.41 -46.37
C SER A 204 15.02 4.23 -45.49
N GLY A 205 14.80 3.82 -44.22
CA GLY A 205 13.93 4.54 -43.31
C GLY A 205 13.81 3.91 -41.92
N PHE A 206 13.11 4.63 -41.05
CA PHE A 206 12.85 4.24 -39.68
C PHE A 206 11.35 4.18 -39.39
N THR A 207 10.93 3.24 -38.57
CA THR A 207 9.56 3.16 -38.09
C THR A 207 9.54 3.40 -36.58
N ILE A 208 8.85 4.44 -36.15
CA ILE A 208 8.66 4.72 -34.72
C ILE A 208 7.51 3.88 -34.19
N LEU A 209 7.81 3.03 -33.20
CA LEU A 209 6.83 2.23 -32.47
C LEU A 209 6.55 2.87 -31.11
N ASN A 210 5.30 2.72 -30.64
CA ASN A 210 4.85 3.18 -29.31
C ASN A 210 5.21 4.66 -29.00
N PRO A 211 4.93 5.61 -29.94
CA PRO A 211 5.20 7.04 -29.66
C PRO A 211 4.37 7.49 -28.46
N PRO A 212 4.98 8.16 -27.45
CA PRO A 212 4.22 8.72 -26.33
C PRO A 212 3.33 9.88 -26.81
N ALA A 213 2.20 10.09 -26.11
CA ALA A 213 1.29 11.19 -26.44
C ALA A 213 1.90 12.57 -26.11
N GLU A 214 2.80 12.59 -25.14
CA GLU A 214 3.48 13.79 -24.66
C GLU A 214 4.75 14.09 -25.49
N ALA A 215 5.35 15.25 -25.20
CA ALA A 215 6.63 15.61 -25.80
C ALA A 215 7.72 14.60 -25.39
N THR A 216 8.48 14.14 -26.37
CA THR A 216 9.56 13.17 -26.15
C THR A 216 10.82 13.55 -26.90
N ALA A 217 11.95 12.99 -26.48
CA ALA A 217 13.19 13.04 -27.21
C ALA A 217 13.83 11.66 -27.22
N PHE A 218 14.57 11.36 -28.30
CA PHE A 218 15.39 10.16 -28.38
C PHE A 218 16.64 10.39 -29.20
N THR A 219 17.64 9.57 -29.01
CA THR A 219 18.94 9.66 -29.67
C THR A 219 19.29 8.34 -30.31
N ILE A 220 19.80 8.39 -31.55
CA ILE A 220 20.30 7.24 -32.29
C ILE A 220 21.81 7.46 -32.53
N LYS A 221 22.62 6.52 -32.02
CA LYS A 221 24.02 6.37 -32.37
C LYS A 221 24.12 5.41 -33.56
N ILE A 222 24.62 5.89 -34.69
CA ILE A 222 24.80 5.10 -35.91
C ILE A 222 26.27 4.75 -36.03
N VAL A 223 26.58 3.46 -36.15
CA VAL A 223 27.94 2.94 -36.29
C VAL A 223 28.06 2.26 -37.66
N GLN A 224 28.88 2.78 -38.55
CA GLN A 224 29.17 2.12 -39.82
C GLN A 224 30.01 0.85 -39.61
N GLY A 225 29.60 -0.23 -40.22
CA GLY A 225 30.32 -1.50 -40.18
C GLY A 225 31.65 -1.47 -40.96
N SER A 226 32.16 -2.65 -41.31
CA SER A 226 33.35 -2.81 -42.14
C SER A 226 33.13 -2.35 -43.60
N THR A 227 31.89 -2.35 -44.04
CA THR A 227 31.42 -1.76 -45.31
C THR A 227 30.50 -0.61 -44.96
N ALA A 228 30.69 0.53 -45.58
CA ALA A 228 29.85 1.69 -45.35
C ALA A 228 28.60 1.65 -46.25
N PHE A 229 27.45 1.94 -45.66
CA PHE A 229 26.17 2.00 -46.33
C PHE A 229 25.48 3.34 -46.12
N SER A 230 24.55 3.66 -47.03
CA SER A 230 23.70 4.85 -46.93
C SER A 230 22.62 4.67 -45.85
N VAL A 231 22.27 5.76 -45.16
CA VAL A 231 21.20 5.80 -44.17
C VAL A 231 20.30 7.00 -44.41
N GLY A 232 19.01 6.76 -44.66
CA GLY A 232 17.97 7.79 -44.85
C GLY A 232 17.46 8.32 -43.52
N ILE A 233 18.20 9.26 -42.91
CA ILE A 233 17.91 9.81 -41.57
C ILE A 233 16.73 10.80 -41.52
N ASP A 234 16.10 11.08 -42.63
CA ASP A 234 14.93 11.97 -42.80
C ASP A 234 13.65 11.22 -43.08
N THR A 235 13.71 9.90 -43.23
CA THR A 235 12.54 9.06 -43.59
C THR A 235 12.05 8.30 -42.36
N PHE A 236 11.02 8.83 -41.71
CA PHE A 236 10.39 8.22 -40.55
C PHE A 236 8.92 7.94 -40.82
N THR A 237 8.45 6.77 -40.37
CA THR A 237 7.03 6.39 -40.33
C THR A 237 6.57 6.29 -38.88
N ASN A 238 5.44 6.89 -38.55
CA ASN A 238 4.83 6.76 -37.24
C ASN A 238 3.82 5.60 -37.25
N ASN A 239 4.12 4.52 -36.57
CA ASN A 239 3.27 3.32 -36.57
C ASN A 239 1.88 3.56 -35.97
N ALA A 240 1.72 4.48 -35.03
CA ALA A 240 0.43 4.79 -34.41
C ALA A 240 -0.56 5.44 -35.40
N THR A 241 -0.05 6.14 -36.39
CA THR A 241 -0.87 6.81 -37.43
C THR A 241 -0.81 6.11 -38.80
N GLY A 242 0.19 5.26 -39.03
CA GLY A 242 0.51 4.67 -40.32
C GLY A 242 1.02 5.69 -41.36
N ALA A 243 1.27 6.94 -40.96
CA ALA A 243 1.70 8.02 -41.82
C ALA A 243 3.19 8.35 -41.61
N GLY A 244 3.81 8.97 -42.64
CA GLY A 244 5.16 9.52 -42.51
C GLY A 244 5.22 10.60 -41.44
N ALA A 245 6.28 10.61 -40.63
CA ALA A 245 6.61 11.70 -39.74
C ALA A 245 7.48 12.71 -40.47
N THR A 246 7.11 13.98 -40.42
CA THR A 246 7.91 15.04 -41.02
C THR A 246 9.14 15.34 -40.15
N VAL A 247 10.32 15.26 -40.75
CA VAL A 247 11.57 15.60 -40.02
C VAL A 247 12.02 17.01 -40.43
N TYR A 248 12.15 17.86 -39.43
CA TYR A 248 12.66 19.25 -39.62
C TYR A 248 14.12 19.30 -39.16
N TRP A 249 15.00 19.74 -40.06
CA TRP A 249 16.40 19.96 -39.78
C TRP A 249 16.75 21.44 -39.72
N PRO A 250 17.75 21.85 -38.94
CA PRO A 250 18.22 23.23 -38.90
C PRO A 250 18.59 23.74 -40.31
N GLY A 251 18.07 24.89 -40.68
CA GLY A 251 18.29 25.46 -42.00
C GLY A 251 17.65 24.72 -43.17
N GLY A 252 16.81 23.69 -42.88
CA GLY A 252 16.14 22.85 -43.91
C GLY A 252 17.08 21.86 -44.61
N ASN A 253 18.31 21.70 -44.13
CA ASN A 253 19.27 20.80 -44.76
C ASN A 253 19.32 19.47 -44.03
N VAL A 254 19.00 18.40 -44.70
CA VAL A 254 19.12 17.01 -44.19
C VAL A 254 20.61 16.67 -44.09
N PRO A 255 21.12 16.24 -42.92
CA PRO A 255 22.50 15.83 -42.79
C PRO A 255 22.74 14.52 -43.54
N VAL A 256 23.89 14.43 -44.19
CA VAL A 256 24.34 13.17 -44.82
C VAL A 256 25.05 12.36 -43.75
N VAL A 257 24.55 11.15 -43.49
CA VAL A 257 25.22 10.22 -42.57
C VAL A 257 26.59 9.83 -43.13
N THR A 258 27.60 9.83 -42.26
CA THR A 258 28.99 9.52 -42.68
C THR A 258 29.06 8.12 -43.29
N GLN A 259 29.50 8.05 -44.56
CA GLN A 259 29.69 6.82 -45.29
C GLN A 259 31.17 6.42 -45.35
N THR A 260 31.71 6.15 -44.15
CA THR A 260 33.09 5.69 -43.98
C THR A 260 33.08 4.59 -42.94
N ALA A 261 33.68 3.45 -43.27
CA ALA A 261 33.75 2.28 -42.38
C ALA A 261 34.29 2.60 -41.01
N GLY A 262 33.65 2.06 -39.99
CA GLY A 262 34.04 2.25 -38.58
C GLY A 262 33.76 3.64 -37.99
N LYS A 263 33.10 4.53 -38.75
CA LYS A 263 32.74 5.86 -38.23
C LYS A 263 31.41 5.88 -37.52
N ILE A 264 31.25 6.83 -36.61
CA ILE A 264 30.08 6.96 -35.76
C ILE A 264 29.44 8.34 -35.96
N ASP A 265 28.14 8.37 -36.10
CA ASP A 265 27.33 9.58 -36.08
C ASP A 265 26.31 9.51 -34.97
N ILE A 266 25.94 10.65 -34.38
CA ILE A 266 24.93 10.75 -33.33
C ILE A 266 23.89 11.76 -33.77
N TYR A 267 22.63 11.34 -33.78
CA TYR A 267 21.47 12.17 -34.07
C TYR A 267 20.46 12.14 -32.94
N SER A 268 19.98 13.29 -32.54
CA SER A 268 18.91 13.40 -31.55
C SER A 268 17.66 13.99 -32.19
N PHE A 269 16.51 13.51 -31.77
CA PHE A 269 15.21 13.92 -32.25
C PHE A 269 14.35 14.39 -31.09
N LYS A 270 13.62 15.49 -31.29
CA LYS A 270 12.62 16.00 -30.37
C LYS A 270 11.27 16.03 -31.05
N SER A 271 10.22 15.56 -30.39
CA SER A 271 8.83 15.71 -30.81
C SER A 271 7.98 16.35 -29.73
N PHE A 272 6.94 17.06 -30.16
CA PHE A 272 5.96 17.73 -29.28
C PHE A 272 4.53 17.25 -29.55
N ASP A 273 4.33 16.31 -30.50
CA ASP A 273 3.03 15.95 -31.07
C ASP A 273 2.89 14.45 -31.36
N SER A 274 3.34 13.61 -30.45
CA SER A 274 3.29 12.13 -30.59
C SER A 274 4.08 11.64 -31.82
N CYS A 275 5.24 12.23 -32.09
CA CYS A 275 6.13 11.91 -33.21
C CYS A 275 5.49 12.05 -34.60
N LYS A 276 4.53 12.94 -34.80
CA LYS A 276 4.05 13.34 -36.14
C LYS A 276 5.04 14.28 -36.81
N ALA A 277 5.67 15.15 -36.03
CA ALA A 277 6.79 15.99 -36.43
C ALA A 277 8.00 15.71 -35.54
N LEU A 278 9.17 15.59 -36.14
CA LEU A 278 10.46 15.38 -35.51
C LEU A 278 11.37 16.57 -35.81
N PHE A 279 12.00 17.10 -34.77
CA PHE A 279 13.03 18.12 -34.90
C PHE A 279 14.38 17.45 -34.70
N GLY A 280 15.10 17.21 -35.80
CA GLY A 280 16.39 16.54 -35.80
C GLY A 280 17.55 17.50 -35.48
N ILE A 281 18.48 17.01 -34.71
CA ILE A 281 19.72 17.70 -34.33
C ILE A 281 20.87 16.74 -34.53
N THR A 282 21.91 17.19 -35.26
CA THR A 282 23.16 16.47 -35.37
C THR A 282 23.96 16.65 -34.10
N GLY A 283 24.09 15.63 -33.27
CA GLY A 283 24.89 15.64 -32.05
C GLY A 283 26.41 15.59 -32.35
N GLY A 284 26.76 14.97 -33.48
CA GLY A 284 28.10 14.90 -34.00
C GLY A 284 28.22 13.85 -35.09
N GLN A 285 29.23 14.01 -35.96
CA GLN A 285 29.46 13.10 -37.08
C GLN A 285 30.97 12.75 -37.18
N ASN A 286 31.21 11.64 -37.86
CA ASN A 286 32.56 11.19 -38.20
C ASN A 286 33.48 10.96 -36.99
N PHE A 287 32.89 10.52 -35.87
CA PHE A 287 33.68 10.11 -34.72
C PHE A 287 34.52 8.86 -35.10
N SER A 288 35.74 8.81 -34.60
CA SER A 288 36.58 7.60 -34.68
C SER A 288 36.35 6.72 -33.47
N ASN A 289 36.25 5.43 -33.68
CA ASN A 289 36.24 4.45 -32.61
C ASN A 289 37.67 4.23 -32.12
#